data_e3344e0ccb8ef671c6a9dd18d159e19d
#
_entry.id   e3344e0ccb8ef671c6a9dd18d159e19d
#
_cell.length_a   1.000
_cell.length_b   1.000
_cell.length_c   1.000
_cell.angle_alpha   90.00
_cell.angle_beta   90.00
_cell.angle_gamma   90.00
#
_symmetry.space_group_name_H-M   'P 1'
#
loop_
_entity.id
_entity.type
_entity.pdbx_description
1 polymer ?
#
loop_
_entity_poly.entity_id
_entity_poly.type
_entity_poly.pdbx_seq_one_letter_code
_entity_poly.pdbx_strand_id
1 'polypeptide(L)'
;MRKLGAGTAFARYALGDLAVVALRDGFVDMPPSRLRQPGNRPIGADMPAQVALVGGKLRLSVNAFLVVDGGAHVLIDTGAANAWLPTMGLLLQALAEAGVARGDIGTVALTHTHEDHVNGLVAPDGSDAFPNLERLLVPEAELALFDREERLARFRGRRQPLADGLE
;
A
#
# COMPACT_ATOMS: atom_id res chain seq x y z
N MET A 1 -0.66 16.44 14.28
CA MET A 1 -1.49 15.26 13.98
C MET A 1 -1.98 14.66 15.28
N ARG A 2 -3.31 14.42 15.44
CA ARG A 2 -3.91 13.90 16.68
C ARG A 2 -4.50 12.51 16.40
N LYS A 3 -4.15 11.50 17.23
CA LYS A 3 -4.71 10.14 17.13
C LYS A 3 -6.19 10.16 17.48
N LEU A 4 -7.01 9.54 16.63
CA LEU A 4 -8.47 9.41 16.79
C LEU A 4 -8.87 8.02 17.29
N GLY A 5 -8.12 6.99 16.93
CA GLY A 5 -8.39 5.61 17.29
C GLY A 5 -7.39 4.65 16.66
N ALA A 6 -7.46 3.39 17.07
CA ALA A 6 -6.67 2.31 16.48
C ALA A 6 -7.35 0.97 16.76
N GLY A 7 -7.07 -0.01 15.92
CA GLY A 7 -7.37 -1.42 16.12
C GLY A 7 -6.10 -2.26 16.02
N THR A 8 -6.26 -3.51 15.64
CA THR A 8 -5.14 -4.45 15.45
C THR A 8 -4.39 -4.15 14.17
N ALA A 9 -5.12 -3.80 13.09
CA ALA A 9 -4.56 -3.61 11.75
C ALA A 9 -4.66 -2.18 11.23
N PHE A 10 -5.13 -1.21 12.03
CA PHE A 10 -5.20 0.18 11.62
C PHE A 10 -4.90 1.18 12.74
N ALA A 11 -4.53 2.40 12.35
CA ALA A 11 -4.50 3.56 13.24
C ALA A 11 -5.02 4.80 12.49
N ARG A 12 -5.95 5.55 13.11
CA ARG A 12 -6.60 6.73 12.53
C ARG A 12 -6.11 8.00 13.22
N TYR A 13 -5.86 9.02 12.41
CA TYR A 13 -5.36 10.32 12.86
C TYR A 13 -6.12 11.47 12.19
N ALA A 14 -6.30 12.58 12.90
CA ALA A 14 -6.70 13.86 12.32
C ALA A 14 -5.47 14.65 11.85
N LEU A 15 -5.55 15.21 10.66
CA LEU A 15 -4.56 16.11 10.07
C LEU A 15 -5.29 17.31 9.45
N GLY A 16 -5.47 18.40 10.22
CA GLY A 16 -6.40 19.46 9.84
C GLY A 16 -7.81 18.90 9.73
N ASP A 17 -8.48 19.20 8.63
CA ASP A 17 -9.83 18.72 8.31
C ASP A 17 -9.84 17.29 7.72
N LEU A 18 -8.68 16.73 7.43
CA LEU A 18 -8.54 15.38 6.91
C LEU A 18 -8.47 14.34 8.03
N ALA A 19 -8.94 13.13 7.74
CA ALA A 19 -8.58 11.95 8.49
C ALA A 19 -7.62 11.07 7.66
N VAL A 20 -6.54 10.63 8.30
CA VAL A 20 -5.58 9.69 7.71
C VAL A 20 -5.65 8.39 8.48
N VAL A 21 -5.87 7.27 7.78
CA VAL A 21 -5.89 5.94 8.36
C VAL A 21 -4.69 5.15 7.82
N ALA A 22 -3.74 4.85 8.69
CA ALA A 22 -2.69 3.88 8.38
C ALA A 22 -3.28 2.47 8.46
N LEU A 23 -3.16 1.70 7.41
CA LEU A 23 -3.70 0.35 7.25
C LEU A 23 -2.53 -0.62 7.09
N ARG A 24 -2.51 -1.67 7.88
CA ARG A 24 -1.47 -2.69 7.83
C ARG A 24 -1.92 -3.84 6.93
N ASP A 25 -1.25 -3.98 5.78
CA ASP A 25 -1.44 -5.14 4.91
C ASP A 25 -0.71 -6.38 5.43
N GLY A 26 0.40 -6.19 6.13
CA GLY A 26 1.18 -7.30 6.67
C GLY A 26 2.65 -6.95 6.88
N PHE A 27 3.50 -7.96 6.69
CA PHE A 27 4.95 -7.79 6.80
C PHE A 27 5.72 -8.82 5.99
N VAL A 28 6.98 -8.49 5.69
CA VAL A 28 7.97 -9.41 5.13
C VAL A 28 9.22 -9.41 5.99
N ASP A 29 9.75 -10.60 6.27
CA ASP A 29 11.03 -10.78 6.95
C ASP A 29 12.12 -11.02 5.91
N MET A 30 13.12 -10.13 5.82
CA MET A 30 14.21 -10.24 4.85
C MET A 30 15.59 -10.13 5.51
N PRO A 31 16.61 -10.81 4.94
CA PRO A 31 17.97 -10.64 5.41
C PRO A 31 18.43 -9.18 5.26
N PRO A 32 19.14 -8.61 6.24
CA PRO A 32 19.70 -7.25 6.15
C PRO A 32 20.55 -7.02 4.90
N SER A 33 21.23 -8.07 4.42
CA SER A 33 22.06 -8.03 3.21
C SER A 33 21.31 -7.70 1.93
N ARG A 34 19.98 -7.79 1.91
CA ARG A 34 19.16 -7.34 0.75
C ARG A 34 19.02 -5.82 0.68
N LEU A 35 19.17 -5.13 1.79
CA LEU A 35 19.21 -3.67 1.79
C LEU A 35 20.57 -3.17 1.34
N ARG A 36 20.57 -2.04 0.67
CA ARG A 36 21.77 -1.40 0.15
C ARG A 36 21.97 -0.02 0.76
N GLN A 37 23.22 0.27 1.05
CA GLN A 37 23.69 1.61 1.41
C GLN A 37 24.06 2.39 0.14
N PRO A 38 24.24 3.72 0.23
CA PRO A 38 24.86 4.48 -0.86
C PRO A 38 26.14 3.82 -1.34
N GLY A 39 26.33 3.77 -2.66
CA GLY A 39 27.45 3.04 -3.27
C GLY A 39 27.18 1.53 -3.44
N ASN A 40 25.90 1.09 -3.34
CA ASN A 40 25.45 -0.29 -3.55
C ASN A 40 26.05 -1.34 -2.61
N ARG A 41 26.56 -0.94 -1.44
CA ARG A 41 27.09 -1.86 -0.43
C ARG A 41 25.94 -2.50 0.35
N PRO A 42 25.93 -3.83 0.58
CA PRO A 42 24.90 -4.45 1.41
C PRO A 42 24.99 -3.95 2.86
N ILE A 43 23.85 -3.81 3.52
CA ILE A 43 23.81 -3.62 4.96
C ILE A 43 24.16 -4.94 5.63
N GLY A 44 25.13 -4.93 6.52
CA GLY A 44 25.60 -6.11 7.24
C GLY A 44 25.95 -5.74 8.68
N ALA A 45 27.22 -5.82 9.01
CA ALA A 45 27.74 -5.47 10.35
C ALA A 45 27.51 -3.99 10.73
N ASP A 46 27.28 -3.13 9.76
CA ASP A 46 27.04 -1.68 9.96
C ASP A 46 25.57 -1.36 10.32
N MET A 47 24.76 -2.37 10.63
CA MET A 47 23.37 -2.14 11.04
C MET A 47 23.33 -1.32 12.32
N PRO A 48 22.57 -0.20 12.36
CA PRO A 48 22.40 0.54 13.59
C PRO A 48 21.83 -0.33 14.71
N ALA A 49 22.39 -0.25 15.92
CA ALA A 49 21.97 -1.07 17.05
C ALA A 49 20.48 -0.90 17.44
N GLN A 50 19.88 0.23 17.04
CA GLN A 50 18.46 0.53 17.27
C GLN A 50 17.52 -0.27 16.37
N VAL A 51 18.02 -0.88 15.29
CA VAL A 51 17.20 -1.68 14.38
C VAL A 51 16.99 -3.07 14.96
N ALA A 52 15.76 -3.32 15.40
CA ALA A 52 15.40 -4.61 15.94
C ALA A 52 15.33 -5.67 14.83
N LEU A 53 15.97 -6.81 15.05
CA LEU A 53 15.88 -7.98 14.18
C LEU A 53 14.97 -9.04 14.80
N VAL A 54 14.14 -9.67 13.97
CA VAL A 54 13.32 -10.81 14.34
C VAL A 54 13.95 -12.06 13.74
N GLY A 55 14.51 -12.93 14.56
CA GLY A 55 15.21 -14.14 14.07
C GLY A 55 16.39 -13.80 13.13
N GLY A 56 17.12 -12.74 13.39
CA GLY A 56 18.23 -12.27 12.55
C GLY A 56 17.80 -11.59 11.22
N LYS A 57 16.50 -11.33 11.04
CA LYS A 57 15.93 -10.70 9.84
C LYS A 57 15.31 -9.34 10.18
N LEU A 58 15.30 -8.45 9.20
CA LEU A 58 14.53 -7.22 9.24
C LEU A 58 13.06 -7.57 8.99
N ARG A 59 12.18 -7.11 9.88
CA ARG A 59 10.74 -7.15 9.65
C ARG A 59 10.29 -5.82 9.05
N LEU A 60 9.96 -5.84 7.78
CA LEU A 60 9.44 -4.68 7.05
C LEU A 60 7.92 -4.77 6.98
N SER A 61 7.24 -3.74 7.45
CA SER A 61 5.78 -3.66 7.34
C SER A 61 5.37 -3.28 5.93
N VAL A 62 4.30 -3.92 5.43
CA VAL A 62 3.59 -3.53 4.22
C VAL A 62 2.34 -2.77 4.67
N ASN A 63 2.22 -1.53 4.23
CA ASN A 63 1.17 -0.63 4.65
C ASN A 63 0.52 0.05 3.45
N ALA A 64 -0.75 0.43 3.63
CA ALA A 64 -1.46 1.37 2.78
C ALA A 64 -2.01 2.51 3.65
N PHE A 65 -2.37 3.62 3.02
CA PHE A 65 -2.92 4.75 3.75
C PHE A 65 -4.24 5.19 3.10
N LEU A 66 -5.25 5.40 3.92
CA LEU A 66 -6.51 5.97 3.47
C LEU A 66 -6.60 7.42 3.93
N VAL A 67 -6.80 8.32 2.98
CA VAL A 67 -7.12 9.72 3.24
C VAL A 67 -8.61 9.92 3.06
N VAL A 68 -9.26 10.47 4.08
CA VAL A 68 -10.68 10.80 4.07
C VAL A 68 -10.84 12.31 4.13
N ASP A 69 -11.53 12.87 3.14
CA ASP A 69 -11.82 14.30 3.00
C ASP A 69 -13.30 14.49 2.70
N GLY A 70 -14.07 15.04 3.65
CA GLY A 70 -15.48 15.36 3.45
C GLY A 70 -16.38 14.22 2.93
N GLY A 71 -15.97 12.95 3.14
CA GLY A 71 -16.63 11.76 2.61
C GLY A 71 -15.96 11.15 1.37
N ALA A 72 -15.03 11.85 0.72
CA ALA A 72 -14.19 11.27 -0.31
C ALA A 72 -13.11 10.36 0.31
N HIS A 73 -12.89 9.20 -0.31
CA HIS A 73 -11.92 8.20 0.13
C HIS A 73 -10.85 8.00 -0.94
N VAL A 74 -9.60 8.36 -0.61
CA VAL A 74 -8.43 8.13 -1.46
C VAL A 74 -7.54 7.11 -0.78
N LEU A 75 -7.41 5.93 -1.36
CA LEU A 75 -6.50 4.89 -0.86
C LEU A 75 -5.14 5.02 -1.55
N ILE A 76 -4.08 5.13 -0.76
CA ILE A 76 -2.69 5.17 -1.24
C ILE A 76 -2.10 3.79 -1.06
N ASP A 77 -1.73 3.15 -2.16
CA ASP A 77 -1.31 1.76 -2.31
C ASP A 77 -2.39 0.74 -1.93
N THR A 78 -2.24 -0.50 -2.39
CA THR A 78 -3.26 -1.53 -2.23
C THR A 78 -2.76 -2.81 -1.57
N GLY A 79 -1.51 -2.84 -1.11
CA GLY A 79 -0.93 -4.02 -0.48
C GLY A 79 -0.58 -5.13 -1.46
N ALA A 80 -0.12 -6.26 -0.92
CA ALA A 80 0.43 -7.39 -1.65
C ALA A 80 -0.62 -8.43 -2.09
N ALA A 81 -1.85 -8.35 -1.60
CA ALA A 81 -2.83 -9.43 -1.74
C ALA A 81 -2.24 -10.81 -1.36
N ASN A 82 -2.53 -11.86 -2.12
CA ASN A 82 -2.03 -13.23 -1.85
C ASN A 82 -0.71 -13.54 -2.58
N ALA A 83 0.02 -12.51 -3.06
CA ALA A 83 1.06 -12.73 -4.06
C ALA A 83 2.34 -13.41 -3.53
N TRP A 84 2.70 -13.19 -2.25
CA TRP A 84 4.02 -13.63 -1.78
C TRP A 84 4.00 -14.55 -0.56
N LEU A 85 3.49 -14.03 0.56
CA LEU A 85 3.61 -14.69 1.86
C LEU A 85 2.28 -14.65 2.61
N PRO A 86 2.00 -15.67 3.44
CA PRO A 86 0.79 -15.68 4.26
C PRO A 86 0.75 -14.58 5.34
N THR A 87 1.84 -13.83 5.49
CA THR A 87 1.96 -12.70 6.43
C THR A 87 1.54 -11.36 5.83
N MET A 88 1.09 -11.34 4.58
CA MET A 88 0.62 -10.18 3.83
C MET A 88 -0.78 -10.41 3.27
N GLY A 89 -1.35 -9.38 2.62
CA GLY A 89 -2.65 -9.46 1.96
C GLY A 89 -3.82 -9.23 2.90
N LEU A 90 -3.60 -8.53 4.02
CA LEU A 90 -4.60 -8.27 5.05
C LEU A 90 -5.30 -6.91 4.87
N LEU A 91 -5.02 -6.16 3.78
CA LEU A 91 -5.56 -4.81 3.58
C LEU A 91 -7.08 -4.76 3.65
N LEU A 92 -7.78 -5.68 2.98
CA LEU A 92 -9.25 -5.69 2.99
C LEU A 92 -9.81 -5.95 4.40
N GLN A 93 -9.13 -6.76 5.19
CA GLN A 93 -9.47 -6.96 6.61
C GLN A 93 -9.19 -5.69 7.43
N ALA A 94 -8.06 -5.02 7.19
CA ALA A 94 -7.72 -3.77 7.88
C ALA A 94 -8.71 -2.65 7.57
N LEU A 95 -9.18 -2.54 6.31
CA LEU A 95 -10.26 -1.61 5.92
C LEU A 95 -11.55 -1.92 6.68
N ALA A 96 -11.97 -3.19 6.71
CA ALA A 96 -13.19 -3.61 7.40
C ALA A 96 -13.10 -3.33 8.92
N GLU A 97 -11.95 -3.59 9.55
CA GLU A 97 -11.70 -3.27 10.96
C GLU A 97 -11.75 -1.76 11.21
N ALA A 98 -11.28 -0.96 10.26
CA ALA A 98 -11.36 0.51 10.31
C ALA A 98 -12.78 1.05 10.03
N GLY A 99 -13.76 0.18 9.72
CA GLY A 99 -15.14 0.57 9.41
C GLY A 99 -15.31 1.16 8.01
N VAL A 100 -14.45 0.79 7.05
CA VAL A 100 -14.47 1.27 5.67
C VAL A 100 -14.83 0.11 4.73
N ALA A 101 -15.90 0.28 3.97
CA ALA A 101 -16.27 -0.72 2.98
C ALA A 101 -15.42 -0.61 1.70
N ARG A 102 -15.18 -1.73 1.03
CA ARG A 102 -14.46 -1.77 -0.26
C ARG A 102 -15.10 -0.86 -1.31
N GLY A 103 -16.43 -0.76 -1.28
CA GLY A 103 -17.20 0.10 -2.18
C GLY A 103 -17.10 1.59 -1.89
N ASP A 104 -16.56 1.99 -0.73
CA ASP A 104 -16.34 3.40 -0.40
C ASP A 104 -15.10 3.98 -1.10
N ILE A 105 -14.23 3.11 -1.64
CA ILE A 105 -12.99 3.52 -2.29
C ILE A 105 -13.25 3.84 -3.77
N GLY A 106 -13.41 5.12 -4.08
CA GLY A 106 -13.57 5.61 -5.46
C GLY A 106 -12.26 5.99 -6.14
N THR A 107 -11.20 6.23 -5.36
CA THR A 107 -9.89 6.61 -5.88
C THR A 107 -8.78 5.82 -5.21
N VAL A 108 -7.88 5.26 -6.02
CA VAL A 108 -6.62 4.67 -5.58
C VAL A 108 -5.47 5.47 -6.18
N ALA A 109 -4.45 5.77 -5.38
CA ALA A 109 -3.19 6.35 -5.83
C ALA A 109 -2.06 5.36 -5.52
N LEU A 110 -1.29 4.97 -6.53
CA LEU A 110 -0.13 4.10 -6.34
C LEU A 110 1.13 4.96 -6.19
N THR A 111 1.95 4.64 -5.19
CA THR A 111 3.27 5.26 -5.04
C THR A 111 4.22 4.74 -6.12
N HIS A 112 4.13 3.45 -6.43
CA HIS A 112 4.84 2.74 -7.50
C HIS A 112 4.17 1.37 -7.73
N THR A 113 4.66 0.58 -8.69
CA THR A 113 4.00 -0.67 -9.09
C THR A 113 4.72 -1.95 -8.65
N HIS A 114 5.49 -1.92 -7.56
CA HIS A 114 5.90 -3.17 -6.93
C HIS A 114 4.69 -3.98 -6.43
N GLU A 115 4.86 -5.28 -6.34
CA GLU A 115 3.76 -6.22 -6.07
C GLU A 115 3.06 -5.97 -4.72
N ASP A 116 3.78 -5.49 -3.72
CA ASP A 116 3.23 -5.13 -2.41
C ASP A 116 2.49 -3.79 -2.36
N HIS A 117 2.38 -3.11 -3.52
CA HIS A 117 1.63 -1.87 -3.69
C HIS A 117 0.47 -2.00 -4.69
N VAL A 118 0.62 -2.82 -5.74
CA VAL A 118 -0.35 -2.91 -6.84
C VAL A 118 -1.24 -4.16 -6.79
N ASN A 119 -0.78 -5.25 -6.18
CA ASN A 119 -1.48 -6.53 -6.27
C ASN A 119 -2.87 -6.52 -5.63
N GLY A 120 -3.05 -5.72 -4.57
CA GLY A 120 -4.32 -5.60 -3.88
C GLY A 120 -5.44 -4.89 -4.66
N LEU A 121 -5.18 -4.45 -5.90
CA LEU A 121 -6.25 -4.04 -6.84
C LEU A 121 -7.16 -5.22 -7.19
N VAL A 122 -6.65 -6.45 -7.13
CA VAL A 122 -7.40 -7.68 -7.39
C VAL A 122 -7.57 -8.44 -6.08
N ALA A 123 -8.82 -8.70 -5.71
CA ALA A 123 -9.15 -9.45 -4.52
C ALA A 123 -8.76 -10.95 -4.66
N PRO A 124 -8.65 -11.71 -3.54
CA PRO A 124 -8.27 -13.12 -3.57
C PRO A 124 -9.17 -14.01 -4.43
N ASP A 125 -10.43 -13.64 -4.62
CA ASP A 125 -11.40 -14.34 -5.48
C ASP A 125 -11.30 -13.95 -6.97
N GLY A 126 -10.36 -13.08 -7.34
CA GLY A 126 -10.14 -12.60 -8.68
C GLY A 126 -11.06 -11.42 -9.11
N SER A 127 -11.94 -10.96 -8.24
CA SER A 127 -12.77 -9.77 -8.48
C SER A 127 -11.96 -8.47 -8.29
N ASP A 128 -12.52 -7.33 -8.74
CA ASP A 128 -11.96 -6.03 -8.39
C ASP A 128 -12.02 -5.85 -6.86
N ALA A 129 -10.90 -5.52 -6.24
CA ALA A 129 -10.86 -5.30 -4.79
C ALA A 129 -11.73 -4.11 -4.38
N PHE A 130 -11.83 -3.11 -5.23
CA PHE A 130 -12.60 -1.88 -5.02
C PHE A 130 -13.65 -1.75 -6.14
N PRO A 131 -14.87 -2.26 -5.94
CA PRO A 131 -15.87 -2.38 -7.03
C PRO A 131 -16.31 -1.04 -7.58
N ASN A 132 -16.25 0.04 -6.80
CA ASN A 132 -16.62 1.39 -7.21
C ASN A 132 -15.40 2.26 -7.56
N LEU A 133 -14.24 1.66 -7.86
CA LEU A 133 -13.06 2.39 -8.26
C LEU A 133 -13.30 3.13 -9.59
N GLU A 134 -13.25 4.44 -9.56
CA GLU A 134 -13.41 5.33 -10.72
C GLU A 134 -12.07 5.85 -11.24
N ARG A 135 -11.14 6.14 -10.33
CA ARG A 135 -9.83 6.74 -10.65
C ARG A 135 -8.70 5.93 -10.04
N LEU A 136 -7.74 5.59 -10.90
CA LEU A 136 -6.49 4.94 -10.51
C LEU A 136 -5.32 5.86 -10.90
N LEU A 137 -4.78 6.58 -9.92
CA LEU A 137 -3.65 7.48 -10.11
C LEU A 137 -2.35 6.65 -10.08
N VAL A 138 -1.58 6.72 -11.16
CA VAL A 138 -0.36 5.91 -11.33
C VAL A 138 0.77 6.84 -11.75
N PRO A 139 1.98 6.75 -11.17
CA PRO A 139 3.13 7.49 -11.66
C PRO A 139 3.32 7.25 -13.16
N GLU A 140 3.60 8.30 -13.93
CA GLU A 140 3.65 8.23 -15.39
C GLU A 140 4.62 7.15 -15.90
N ALA A 141 5.78 7.02 -15.25
CA ALA A 141 6.79 6.02 -15.58
C ALA A 141 6.31 4.57 -15.36
N GLU A 142 5.27 4.35 -14.55
CA GLU A 142 4.74 3.04 -14.15
C GLU A 142 3.52 2.61 -14.97
N LEU A 143 2.95 3.49 -15.79
CA LEU A 143 1.73 3.22 -16.58
C LEU A 143 1.85 2.00 -17.48
N ALA A 144 3.06 1.75 -18.03
CA ALA A 144 3.32 0.64 -18.95
C ALA A 144 3.10 -0.75 -18.32
N LEU A 145 3.11 -0.89 -16.98
CA LEU A 145 2.82 -2.16 -16.32
C LEU A 145 1.41 -2.64 -16.66
N PHE A 146 0.43 -1.74 -16.65
CA PHE A 146 -0.98 -2.04 -16.91
C PHE A 146 -1.24 -2.48 -18.36
N ASP A 147 -0.31 -2.23 -19.27
CA ASP A 147 -0.39 -2.69 -20.66
C ASP A 147 0.22 -4.09 -20.82
N ARG A 148 1.18 -4.46 -19.98
CA ARG A 148 1.90 -5.74 -20.04
C ARG A 148 1.28 -6.83 -19.17
N GLU A 149 0.67 -6.47 -18.04
CA GLU A 149 0.10 -7.41 -17.08
C GLU A 149 -1.39 -7.63 -17.37
N GLU A 150 -1.76 -8.83 -17.85
CA GLU A 150 -3.13 -9.17 -18.22
C GLU A 150 -4.12 -9.00 -17.05
N ARG A 151 -3.70 -9.38 -15.84
CA ARG A 151 -4.52 -9.23 -14.61
C ARG A 151 -4.87 -7.78 -14.29
N LEU A 152 -4.05 -6.83 -14.74
CA LEU A 152 -4.25 -5.39 -14.53
C LEU A 152 -4.92 -4.70 -15.72
N ALA A 153 -5.10 -5.40 -16.85
CA ALA A 153 -5.70 -4.85 -18.07
C ALA A 153 -7.08 -4.22 -17.85
N ARG A 154 -7.85 -4.79 -16.92
CA ARG A 154 -9.19 -4.31 -16.55
C ARG A 154 -9.21 -2.89 -15.96
N PHE A 155 -8.07 -2.41 -15.46
CA PHE A 155 -7.93 -1.07 -14.88
C PHE A 155 -7.45 -0.01 -15.88
N ARG A 156 -7.11 -0.37 -17.14
CA ARG A 156 -6.55 0.55 -18.13
C ARG A 156 -7.42 1.79 -18.36
N GLY A 157 -8.74 1.62 -18.41
CA GLY A 157 -9.68 2.72 -18.61
C GLY A 157 -9.85 3.67 -17.43
N ARG A 158 -9.39 3.28 -16.25
CA ARG A 158 -9.52 4.05 -15.00
C ARG A 158 -8.21 4.73 -14.61
N ARG A 159 -7.07 4.34 -15.23
CA ARG A 159 -5.75 4.88 -14.89
C ARG A 159 -5.60 6.31 -15.40
N GLN A 160 -4.99 7.12 -14.58
CA GLN A 160 -4.64 8.50 -14.86
C GLN A 160 -3.18 8.73 -14.44
N PRO A 161 -2.37 9.40 -15.25
CA PRO A 161 -1.00 9.70 -14.87
C PRO A 161 -0.99 10.63 -13.65
N LEU A 162 -0.14 10.28 -12.68
CA LEU A 162 0.26 11.18 -11.62
C LEU A 162 1.56 11.83 -12.09
N ALA A 163 1.48 13.10 -12.47
CA ALA A 163 2.65 13.85 -12.91
C ALA A 163 3.56 14.11 -11.70
N ASP A 164 4.88 13.99 -11.92
CA ASP A 164 5.87 14.49 -10.98
C ASP A 164 5.80 16.03 -11.00
N GLY A 165 5.33 16.61 -9.91
CA GLY A 165 5.28 18.05 -9.81
C GLY A 165 4.45 18.48 -8.60
N LEU A 166 5.15 18.73 -7.51
CA LEU A 166 4.73 19.73 -6.55
C LEU A 166 5.17 21.09 -7.16
N GLU A 167 4.27 21.78 -7.85
CA GLU A 167 4.39 23.23 -8.05
C GLU A 167 3.84 23.93 -6.81
#